data_05089fc2cb238e387e313e814bc272a7
#
_entry.id   05089fc2cb238e387e313e814bc272a7
#
_cell.length_a   1.000
_cell.length_b   1.000
_cell.length_c   1.000
_cell.angle_alpha   90.00
_cell.angle_beta   90.00
_cell.angle_gamma   90.00
#
_symmetry.space_group_name_H-M   'P 1'
#
loop_
_entity.id
_entity.type
_entity.pdbx_description
1 polymer ?
#
loop_
_entity_poly.entity_id
_entity_poly.type
_entity_poly.pdbx_seq_one_letter_code
_entity_poly.pdbx_strand_id
1 'polypeptide(L)'
;MIRITKFRCNSFEELSYLVWAGNACVIIDPGFDSEAEFDALHKAIKENGITPSGILLTHAHPDHVYGVHRLCEEWGIPVYANRGEEVTLGALHALCANLGNSDVEDFSSRIKWIEDGDRIFVSENTACVRKADETGTITGMTGGLEFKVLSTPGHTAGGVCYLCREFRKASASEESKNERDAKERYGSTVASQEADKWKVLFSGDTLFAGCIGRSDLPGGDYTALMQGIFTKLLCLDGGIDVLPGHGPATTISEERMKNPFLQPFNEPYEE
;
A
#
# COMPACT_ATOMS: atom_id res chain seq x y z
N MET A 1 1.47 -14.80 -9.91
CA MET A 1 1.07 -13.49 -10.52
C MET A 1 0.18 -12.77 -9.51
N ILE A 2 0.48 -11.51 -9.23
CA ILE A 2 -0.36 -10.66 -8.36
C ILE A 2 -1.74 -10.53 -8.99
N ARG A 3 -2.77 -10.67 -8.16
CA ARG A 3 -4.17 -10.43 -8.50
C ARG A 3 -4.72 -9.37 -7.57
N ILE A 4 -5.59 -8.51 -8.07
CA ILE A 4 -6.15 -7.39 -7.35
C ILE A 4 -7.64 -7.29 -7.67
N THR A 5 -8.47 -7.27 -6.65
CA THR A 5 -9.87 -6.86 -6.78
C THR A 5 -10.02 -5.52 -6.08
N LYS A 6 -10.61 -4.56 -6.80
CA LYS A 6 -10.90 -3.23 -6.32
C LYS A 6 -12.37 -3.13 -5.95
N PHE A 7 -12.67 -2.56 -4.79
CA PHE A 7 -14.01 -2.23 -4.33
C PHE A 7 -14.14 -0.72 -4.23
N ARG A 8 -15.27 -0.20 -4.64
CA ARG A 8 -15.63 1.20 -4.38
C ARG A 8 -16.54 1.19 -3.17
N CYS A 9 -16.10 1.80 -2.09
CA CYS A 9 -16.72 1.74 -0.78
C CYS A 9 -17.24 3.10 -0.34
N ASN A 10 -18.19 3.07 0.55
CA ASN A 10 -18.78 4.22 1.26
C ASN A 10 -19.20 5.40 0.38
N SER A 11 -19.68 6.49 1.00
CA SER A 11 -20.17 7.70 0.30
C SER A 11 -19.06 8.56 -0.30
N PHE A 12 -17.80 8.32 0.06
CA PHE A 12 -16.64 9.02 -0.47
C PHE A 12 -16.06 8.36 -1.71
N GLU A 13 -16.65 7.22 -2.14
CA GLU A 13 -16.14 6.42 -3.27
C GLU A 13 -14.68 5.97 -3.07
N GLU A 14 -14.29 5.71 -1.80
CA GLU A 14 -12.98 5.17 -1.47
C GLU A 14 -12.73 3.84 -2.18
N LEU A 15 -11.48 3.55 -2.49
CA LEU A 15 -11.05 2.34 -3.19
C LEU A 15 -10.28 1.41 -2.27
N SER A 16 -10.99 0.43 -1.71
CA SER A 16 -10.40 -0.69 -0.99
C SER A 16 -9.85 -1.74 -1.94
N TYR A 17 -8.73 -2.38 -1.60
CA TYR A 17 -8.10 -3.40 -2.46
C TYR A 17 -7.92 -4.73 -1.73
N LEU A 18 -8.42 -5.80 -2.34
CA LEU A 18 -8.07 -7.18 -2.00
C LEU A 18 -6.92 -7.62 -2.91
N VAL A 19 -5.75 -7.92 -2.33
CA VAL A 19 -4.52 -8.21 -3.07
C VAL A 19 -4.02 -9.59 -2.72
N TRP A 20 -3.79 -10.45 -3.73
CA TRP A 20 -3.31 -11.81 -3.45
C TRP A 20 -2.38 -12.38 -4.53
N ALA A 21 -1.55 -13.35 -4.13
CA ALA A 21 -0.74 -14.19 -5.00
C ALA A 21 -0.66 -15.61 -4.40
N GLY A 22 -1.16 -16.61 -5.14
CA GLY A 22 -1.41 -17.94 -4.53
C GLY A 22 -2.38 -17.80 -3.37
N ASN A 23 -2.00 -18.28 -2.19
CA ASN A 23 -2.79 -18.19 -0.95
C ASN A 23 -2.41 -17.00 -0.06
N ALA A 24 -1.39 -16.22 -0.44
CA ALA A 24 -1.03 -14.99 0.25
C ALA A 24 -2.05 -13.90 -0.07
N CYS A 25 -2.69 -13.30 0.93
CA CYS A 25 -3.75 -12.34 0.75
C CYS A 25 -3.72 -11.25 1.83
N VAL A 26 -3.94 -9.99 1.42
CA VAL A 26 -4.16 -8.84 2.32
C VAL A 26 -5.27 -7.95 1.80
N ILE A 27 -5.81 -7.13 2.68
CA ILE A 27 -6.75 -6.05 2.35
C ILE A 27 -6.03 -4.72 2.59
N ILE A 28 -6.14 -3.79 1.65
CA ILE A 28 -5.59 -2.43 1.78
C ILE A 28 -6.77 -1.47 1.90
N ASP A 29 -6.70 -0.60 2.91
CA ASP A 29 -7.66 0.46 3.23
C ASP A 29 -9.12 -0.03 3.17
N PRO A 30 -9.56 -0.90 4.11
CA PRO A 30 -10.92 -1.44 4.07
C PRO A 30 -11.96 -0.41 4.52
N GLY A 31 -12.41 0.43 3.60
CA GLY A 31 -13.44 1.45 3.81
C GLY A 31 -14.87 0.95 3.77
N PHE A 32 -15.12 -0.36 3.91
CA PHE A 32 -16.44 -0.99 3.85
C PHE A 32 -17.36 -0.47 4.95
N ASP A 33 -18.50 0.14 4.57
CA ASP A 33 -19.47 0.77 5.47
C ASP A 33 -20.86 0.12 5.42
N SER A 34 -21.15 -0.70 4.41
CA SER A 34 -22.44 -1.37 4.23
C SER A 34 -22.32 -2.88 4.12
N GLU A 35 -23.40 -3.61 4.53
CA GLU A 35 -23.47 -5.07 4.38
C GLU A 35 -23.25 -5.51 2.92
N ALA A 36 -23.74 -4.75 1.94
CA ALA A 36 -23.57 -5.09 0.54
C ALA A 36 -22.08 -5.03 0.10
N GLU A 37 -21.31 -4.11 0.66
CA GLU A 37 -19.86 -4.00 0.42
C GLU A 37 -19.11 -5.16 1.06
N PHE A 38 -19.44 -5.51 2.32
CA PHE A 38 -18.88 -6.70 2.99
C PHE A 38 -19.24 -8.00 2.24
N ASP A 39 -20.49 -8.14 1.78
CA ASP A 39 -20.91 -9.31 0.98
C ASP A 39 -20.09 -9.43 -0.32
N ALA A 40 -19.79 -8.31 -0.97
CA ALA A 40 -18.94 -8.30 -2.16
C ALA A 40 -17.51 -8.76 -1.86
N LEU A 41 -16.92 -8.31 -0.74
CA LEU A 41 -15.61 -8.75 -0.26
C LEU A 41 -15.61 -10.26 0.05
N HIS A 42 -16.56 -10.74 0.85
CA HIS A 42 -16.69 -12.15 1.23
C HIS A 42 -16.88 -13.05 0.00
N LYS A 43 -17.67 -12.60 -0.96
CA LYS A 43 -17.86 -13.30 -2.24
C LYS A 43 -16.53 -13.42 -2.99
N ALA A 44 -15.77 -12.34 -3.12
CA ALA A 44 -14.48 -12.35 -3.81
C ALA A 44 -13.47 -13.29 -3.11
N ILE A 45 -13.40 -13.25 -1.78
CA ILE A 45 -12.56 -14.14 -0.97
C ILE A 45 -12.94 -15.61 -1.21
N LYS A 46 -14.23 -15.93 -1.11
CA LYS A 46 -14.74 -17.29 -1.29
C LYS A 46 -14.52 -17.83 -2.69
N GLU A 47 -14.80 -17.03 -3.72
CA GLU A 47 -14.64 -17.43 -5.13
C GLU A 47 -13.18 -17.71 -5.51
N ASN A 48 -12.23 -17.04 -4.86
CA ASN A 48 -10.82 -17.24 -5.10
C ASN A 48 -10.15 -18.22 -4.12
N GLY A 49 -10.86 -18.71 -3.11
CA GLY A 49 -10.37 -19.68 -2.13
C GLY A 49 -9.18 -19.13 -1.31
N ILE A 50 -9.21 -17.85 -0.98
CA ILE A 50 -8.15 -17.15 -0.26
C ILE A 50 -8.60 -16.72 1.13
N THR A 51 -7.66 -16.42 2.02
CA THR A 51 -7.93 -15.90 3.36
C THR A 51 -6.99 -14.74 3.64
N PRO A 52 -7.50 -13.56 4.04
CA PRO A 52 -6.66 -12.43 4.40
C PRO A 52 -5.77 -12.75 5.61
N SER A 53 -4.51 -12.31 5.54
CA SER A 53 -3.51 -12.49 6.62
C SER A 53 -3.17 -11.17 7.32
N GLY A 54 -3.73 -10.05 6.87
CA GLY A 54 -3.51 -8.72 7.45
C GLY A 54 -4.21 -7.63 6.68
N ILE A 55 -4.32 -6.48 7.32
CA ILE A 55 -4.80 -5.23 6.75
C ILE A 55 -3.62 -4.27 6.66
N LEU A 56 -3.46 -3.59 5.53
CA LEU A 56 -2.47 -2.53 5.32
C LEU A 56 -3.20 -1.21 5.22
N LEU A 57 -2.91 -0.24 6.09
CA LEU A 57 -3.47 1.11 6.02
C LEU A 57 -2.47 2.05 5.38
N THR A 58 -2.87 2.74 4.31
CA THR A 58 -2.09 3.85 3.75
C THR A 58 -2.13 5.04 4.69
N HIS A 59 -3.29 5.30 5.31
CA HIS A 59 -3.52 6.29 6.34
C HIS A 59 -4.83 5.97 7.10
N ALA A 60 -5.19 6.76 8.10
CA ALA A 60 -6.30 6.45 8.98
C ALA A 60 -7.47 7.44 8.90
N HIS A 61 -7.77 8.03 7.72
CA HIS A 61 -9.02 8.76 7.55
C HIS A 61 -10.23 7.81 7.65
N PRO A 62 -11.38 8.29 8.11
CA PRO A 62 -12.57 7.47 8.38
C PRO A 62 -12.94 6.54 7.24
N ASP A 63 -13.00 7.08 6.04
CA ASP A 63 -13.41 6.37 4.83
C ASP A 63 -12.49 5.22 4.42
N HIS A 64 -11.23 5.22 4.87
CA HIS A 64 -10.26 4.14 4.66
C HIS A 64 -10.30 3.05 5.76
N VAL A 65 -11.04 3.29 6.87
CA VAL A 65 -10.96 2.42 8.04
C VAL A 65 -12.30 1.92 8.58
N TYR A 66 -13.44 2.27 7.97
CA TYR A 66 -14.76 1.86 8.45
C TYR A 66 -14.90 0.36 8.67
N GLY A 67 -14.32 -0.46 7.80
CA GLY A 67 -14.39 -1.91 7.87
C GLY A 67 -13.33 -2.59 8.76
N VAL A 68 -12.32 -1.86 9.24
CA VAL A 68 -11.14 -2.44 9.89
C VAL A 68 -11.49 -3.28 11.11
N HIS A 69 -12.26 -2.72 12.05
CA HIS A 69 -12.63 -3.42 13.28
C HIS A 69 -13.31 -4.75 12.99
N ARG A 70 -14.38 -4.73 12.18
CA ARG A 70 -15.14 -5.92 11.81
C ARG A 70 -14.28 -7.02 11.19
N LEU A 71 -13.38 -6.64 10.25
CA LEU A 71 -12.50 -7.59 9.59
C LEU A 71 -11.44 -8.17 10.52
N CYS A 72 -10.96 -7.37 11.48
CA CYS A 72 -10.05 -7.84 12.53
C CYS A 72 -10.73 -8.87 13.45
N GLU A 73 -11.98 -8.62 13.83
CA GLU A 73 -12.74 -9.56 14.68
C GLU A 73 -13.08 -10.85 13.92
N GLU A 74 -13.44 -10.75 12.64
CA GLU A 74 -13.81 -11.91 11.85
C GLU A 74 -12.65 -12.87 11.57
N TRP A 75 -11.46 -12.33 11.24
CA TRP A 75 -10.30 -13.16 10.84
C TRP A 75 -9.15 -13.16 11.85
N GLY A 76 -9.22 -12.40 12.92
CA GLY A 76 -8.15 -12.33 13.92
C GLY A 76 -6.83 -11.77 13.37
N ILE A 77 -6.88 -10.97 12.29
CA ILE A 77 -5.71 -10.46 11.57
C ILE A 77 -5.19 -9.14 12.13
N PRO A 78 -3.86 -8.88 11.99
CA PRO A 78 -3.27 -7.62 12.37
C PRO A 78 -3.53 -6.51 11.37
N VAL A 79 -3.43 -5.27 11.85
CA VAL A 79 -3.44 -4.03 11.06
C VAL A 79 -2.02 -3.46 11.03
N TYR A 80 -1.50 -3.13 9.86
CA TYR A 80 -0.22 -2.47 9.69
C TYR A 80 -0.45 -1.01 9.35
N ALA A 81 0.02 -0.11 10.19
CA ALA A 81 -0.10 1.35 10.02
C ALA A 81 1.19 2.06 10.41
N ASN A 82 1.48 3.20 9.81
CA ASN A 82 2.62 4.01 10.22
C ASN A 82 2.32 4.69 11.57
N ARG A 83 3.35 4.78 12.44
CA ARG A 83 3.19 5.38 13.75
C ARG A 83 2.72 6.84 13.73
N GLY A 84 3.01 7.59 12.66
CA GLY A 84 2.50 8.95 12.49
C GLY A 84 0.97 9.03 12.46
N GLU A 85 0.26 7.91 12.18
CA GLU A 85 -1.20 7.85 12.22
C GLU A 85 -1.79 7.83 13.64
N GLU A 86 -0.99 7.75 14.71
CA GLU A 86 -1.49 7.91 16.07
C GLU A 86 -2.28 9.23 16.24
N VAL A 87 -1.91 10.28 15.53
CA VAL A 87 -2.59 11.58 15.54
C VAL A 87 -3.97 11.48 14.90
N THR A 88 -4.05 10.89 13.71
CA THR A 88 -5.31 10.73 12.97
C THR A 88 -6.25 9.78 13.69
N LEU A 89 -5.73 8.65 14.19
CA LEU A 89 -6.49 7.68 14.99
C LEU A 89 -7.03 8.30 16.28
N GLY A 90 -6.25 9.14 16.95
CA GLY A 90 -6.71 9.86 18.15
C GLY A 90 -7.83 10.88 17.87
N ALA A 91 -7.94 11.35 16.62
CA ALA A 91 -8.98 12.28 16.18
C ALA A 91 -10.16 11.60 15.47
N LEU A 92 -10.13 10.27 15.29
CA LEU A 92 -11.02 9.53 14.39
C LEU A 92 -12.51 9.75 14.69
N HIS A 93 -12.94 9.65 15.95
CA HIS A 93 -14.32 9.93 16.35
C HIS A 93 -14.78 11.37 16.01
N ALA A 94 -13.89 12.35 16.22
CA ALA A 94 -14.19 13.74 15.87
C ALA A 94 -14.28 13.94 14.36
N LEU A 95 -13.44 13.26 13.59
CA LEU A 95 -13.49 13.27 12.12
C LEU A 95 -14.79 12.66 11.61
N CYS A 96 -15.19 11.49 12.11
CA CYS A 96 -16.48 10.86 11.78
C CYS A 96 -17.67 11.77 12.08
N ALA A 97 -17.70 12.39 13.28
CA ALA A 97 -18.77 13.29 13.66
C ALA A 97 -18.86 14.53 12.74
N ASN A 98 -17.72 15.09 12.33
CA ASN A 98 -17.67 16.23 11.41
C ASN A 98 -18.14 15.88 9.99
N LEU A 99 -17.94 14.63 9.58
CA LEU A 99 -18.38 14.14 8.27
C LEU A 99 -19.84 13.68 8.27
N GLY A 100 -20.48 13.60 9.44
CA GLY A 100 -21.87 13.14 9.60
C GLY A 100 -22.03 11.63 9.33
N ASN A 101 -20.95 10.87 9.46
CA ASN A 101 -20.88 9.45 9.17
C ASN A 101 -20.93 8.58 10.43
N SER A 102 -21.06 7.27 10.21
CA SER A 102 -20.96 6.25 11.23
C SER A 102 -19.64 6.37 11.99
N ASP A 103 -19.66 6.09 13.27
CA ASP A 103 -18.47 6.05 14.09
C ASP A 103 -17.64 4.80 13.75
N VAL A 104 -16.33 4.91 13.90
CA VAL A 104 -15.40 3.79 13.69
C VAL A 104 -15.12 3.11 15.02
N GLU A 105 -15.37 1.82 15.11
CA GLU A 105 -15.05 1.03 16.30
C GLU A 105 -13.53 0.90 16.50
N ASP A 106 -13.09 0.88 17.77
CA ASP A 106 -11.66 0.82 18.11
C ASP A 106 -11.01 -0.49 17.67
N PHE A 107 -9.93 -0.36 16.90
CA PHE A 107 -9.07 -1.45 16.46
C PHE A 107 -7.59 -1.27 16.88
N SER A 108 -7.31 -0.32 17.76
CA SER A 108 -5.95 0.07 18.17
C SER A 108 -5.11 -1.10 18.71
N SER A 109 -5.75 -2.05 19.39
CA SER A 109 -5.10 -3.26 19.92
C SER A 109 -4.58 -4.22 18.84
N ARG A 110 -5.03 -4.08 17.60
CA ARG A 110 -4.63 -4.90 16.44
C ARG A 110 -3.48 -4.28 15.66
N ILE A 111 -3.09 -3.03 15.95
CA ILE A 111 -2.10 -2.30 15.16
C ILE A 111 -0.69 -2.79 15.42
N LYS A 112 0.01 -3.08 14.34
CA LYS A 112 1.47 -3.27 14.27
C LYS A 112 2.07 -2.08 13.54
N TRP A 113 2.88 -1.31 14.27
CA TRP A 113 3.49 -0.12 13.72
C TRP A 113 4.60 -0.45 12.72
N ILE A 114 4.56 0.23 11.57
CA ILE A 114 5.55 0.16 10.51
C ILE A 114 6.19 1.53 10.28
N GLU A 115 7.37 1.50 9.66
CA GLU A 115 8.19 2.68 9.40
C GLU A 115 8.67 2.70 7.94
N ASP A 116 9.26 3.83 7.53
CA ASP A 116 9.80 3.97 6.17
C ASP A 116 10.85 2.90 5.87
N GLY A 117 10.74 2.27 4.71
CA GLY A 117 11.65 1.23 4.26
C GLY A 117 11.37 -0.17 4.81
N ASP A 118 10.48 -0.33 5.80
CA ASP A 118 10.04 -1.64 6.26
C ASP A 118 9.46 -2.45 5.10
N ARG A 119 9.57 -3.77 5.23
CA ARG A 119 9.02 -4.72 4.25
C ARG A 119 8.03 -5.65 4.93
N ILE A 120 6.83 -5.73 4.38
CA ILE A 120 5.79 -6.65 4.83
C ILE A 120 5.76 -7.83 3.87
N PHE A 121 6.00 -9.01 4.39
CA PHE A 121 5.95 -10.25 3.63
C PHE A 121 4.69 -11.01 4.01
N VAL A 122 3.95 -11.41 2.99
CA VAL A 122 2.68 -12.10 3.13
C VAL A 122 2.78 -13.45 2.42
N SER A 123 2.47 -14.51 3.14
CA SER A 123 2.29 -15.85 2.58
C SER A 123 0.98 -16.43 3.11
N GLU A 124 0.71 -17.71 2.82
CA GLU A 124 -0.51 -18.35 3.31
C GLU A 124 -0.67 -18.19 4.82
N ASN A 125 -1.79 -17.60 5.27
CA ASN A 125 -2.17 -17.39 6.66
C ASN A 125 -1.14 -16.65 7.54
N THR A 126 -0.20 -15.94 6.93
CA THR A 126 0.88 -15.26 7.66
C THR A 126 1.27 -13.96 6.99
N ALA A 127 1.35 -12.90 7.79
CA ALA A 127 2.02 -11.65 7.41
C ALA A 127 3.04 -11.27 8.48
N CYS A 128 4.26 -10.93 8.07
CA CYS A 128 5.33 -10.50 8.95
C CYS A 128 6.06 -9.27 8.42
N VAL A 129 6.58 -8.46 9.33
CA VAL A 129 7.37 -7.27 9.01
C VAL A 129 8.85 -7.60 9.18
N ARG A 130 9.66 -7.14 8.22
CA ARG A 130 11.10 -6.99 8.35
C ARG A 130 11.42 -5.50 8.39
N LYS A 131 12.18 -5.09 9.39
CA LYS A 131 12.65 -3.72 9.50
C LYS A 131 13.65 -3.36 8.40
N ALA A 132 13.73 -2.07 8.08
CA ALA A 132 14.57 -1.58 6.97
C ALA A 132 16.05 -1.94 7.09
N ASP A 133 16.55 -2.02 8.31
CA ASP A 133 17.95 -2.34 8.66
C ASP A 133 18.25 -3.85 8.77
N GLU A 134 17.21 -4.70 8.76
CA GLU A 134 17.36 -6.14 8.86
C GLU A 134 17.79 -6.75 7.53
N THR A 135 18.87 -7.52 7.54
CA THR A 135 19.36 -8.30 6.40
C THR A 135 19.14 -9.80 6.63
N GLY A 136 18.99 -10.57 5.56
CA GLY A 136 18.86 -12.04 5.65
C GLY A 136 17.60 -12.56 4.95
N THR A 137 17.49 -13.89 4.92
CA THR A 137 16.34 -14.59 4.30
C THR A 137 15.20 -14.74 5.29
N ILE A 138 13.95 -14.54 4.83
CA ILE A 138 12.77 -14.82 5.64
C ILE A 138 12.61 -16.33 5.72
N THR A 139 12.73 -16.85 6.94
CA THR A 139 12.58 -18.29 7.20
C THR A 139 11.11 -18.70 7.14
N GLY A 140 10.83 -19.82 6.51
CA GLY A 140 9.48 -20.42 6.49
C GLY A 140 8.56 -19.97 5.36
N MET A 141 8.89 -18.93 4.60
CA MET A 141 8.11 -18.50 3.44
C MET A 141 8.76 -18.98 2.14
N THR A 142 7.97 -19.59 1.26
CA THR A 142 8.42 -20.08 -0.06
C THR A 142 8.03 -19.17 -1.21
N GLY A 143 7.12 -18.22 -0.96
CA GLY A 143 6.65 -17.24 -1.92
C GLY A 143 5.41 -16.52 -1.39
N GLY A 144 5.00 -15.48 -2.10
CA GLY A 144 3.85 -14.67 -1.75
C GLY A 144 3.97 -13.23 -2.22
N LEU A 145 3.45 -12.31 -1.42
CA LEU A 145 3.52 -10.87 -1.67
C LEU A 145 4.55 -10.20 -0.77
N GLU A 146 5.26 -9.25 -1.32
CA GLU A 146 6.13 -8.33 -0.61
C GLU A 146 5.66 -6.91 -0.84
N PHE A 147 5.49 -6.17 0.25
CA PHE A 147 5.17 -4.74 0.25
C PHE A 147 6.31 -3.97 0.89
N LYS A 148 6.87 -3.01 0.16
CA LYS A 148 7.82 -2.03 0.72
C LYS A 148 7.05 -0.80 1.15
N VAL A 149 7.26 -0.36 2.38
CA VAL A 149 6.68 0.85 2.96
C VAL A 149 7.47 2.05 2.47
N LEU A 150 6.78 3.03 1.89
CA LEU A 150 7.31 4.32 1.50
C LEU A 150 6.54 5.38 2.28
N SER A 151 7.14 5.95 3.34
CA SER A 151 6.47 7.03 4.08
C SER A 151 6.36 8.28 3.21
N THR A 152 5.14 8.74 3.03
CA THR A 152 4.77 9.93 2.24
C THR A 152 3.84 10.81 3.07
N PRO A 153 4.32 11.35 4.21
CA PRO A 153 3.51 12.21 5.06
C PRO A 153 3.10 13.47 4.31
N GLY A 154 1.99 14.08 4.72
CA GLY A 154 1.56 15.38 4.23
C GLY A 154 0.08 15.46 3.85
N HIS A 155 -0.56 14.36 3.45
CA HIS A 155 -2.02 14.23 3.47
C HIS A 155 -2.47 13.97 4.92
N THR A 156 -1.84 13.00 5.57
CA THR A 156 -1.82 12.80 7.02
C THR A 156 -0.37 12.78 7.52
N ALA A 157 -0.17 12.85 8.83
CA ALA A 157 1.17 12.81 9.43
C ALA A 157 1.88 11.46 9.27
N GLY A 158 1.13 10.37 9.12
CA GLY A 158 1.64 9.01 8.98
C GLY A 158 1.36 8.39 7.62
N GLY A 159 0.95 9.17 6.62
CA GLY A 159 0.64 8.66 5.29
C GLY A 159 1.78 7.85 4.68
N VAL A 160 1.45 6.68 4.10
CA VAL A 160 2.40 5.80 3.42
C VAL A 160 1.84 5.32 2.08
N CYS A 161 2.75 5.00 1.17
CA CYS A 161 2.46 4.22 -0.02
C CYS A 161 3.05 2.81 0.12
N TYR A 162 2.37 1.81 -0.44
CA TYR A 162 2.86 0.43 -0.48
C TYR A 162 3.28 0.04 -1.89
N LEU A 163 4.58 -0.19 -2.07
CA LEU A 163 5.12 -0.70 -3.32
C LEU A 163 5.12 -2.23 -3.28
N CYS A 164 4.39 -2.88 -4.19
CA CYS A 164 4.08 -4.31 -4.16
C CYS A 164 4.78 -5.10 -5.26
N ARG A 165 5.27 -6.28 -4.91
CA ARG A 165 5.72 -7.32 -5.85
C ARG A 165 5.37 -8.72 -5.35
N GLU A 166 5.40 -9.68 -6.26
CA GLU A 166 5.43 -11.10 -5.91
C GLU A 166 6.88 -11.49 -5.60
N PHE A 167 7.08 -12.29 -4.56
CA PHE A 167 8.38 -12.89 -4.30
C PHE A 167 8.28 -14.41 -4.32
N ARG A 168 9.39 -15.07 -4.70
CA ARG A 168 9.55 -16.51 -4.61
C ARG A 168 10.91 -16.80 -4.01
N LYS A 169 10.99 -17.81 -3.17
CA LYS A 169 12.28 -18.32 -2.73
C LYS A 169 12.93 -19.05 -3.91
N ALA A 170 14.14 -18.67 -4.25
CA ALA A 170 14.92 -19.42 -5.26
C ALA A 170 15.00 -20.88 -4.86
N SER A 171 14.77 -21.79 -5.79
CA SER A 171 14.98 -23.22 -5.56
C SER A 171 16.50 -23.48 -5.41
N ALA A 172 16.88 -24.47 -4.59
CA ALA A 172 18.29 -24.83 -4.42
C ALA A 172 19.02 -25.15 -5.74
N SER A 173 18.26 -25.52 -6.79
CA SER A 173 18.78 -25.72 -8.15
C SER A 173 19.05 -24.40 -8.89
N GLU A 174 18.34 -23.33 -8.58
CA GLU A 174 18.55 -22.00 -9.17
C GLU A 174 19.68 -21.27 -8.44
N GLU A 175 19.81 -21.43 -7.13
CA GLU A 175 20.97 -20.92 -6.36
C GLU A 175 22.29 -21.51 -6.88
N SER A 176 22.33 -22.81 -7.15
CA SER A 176 23.54 -23.49 -7.67
C SER A 176 23.88 -23.12 -9.12
N LYS A 177 22.89 -22.76 -9.94
CA LYS A 177 23.12 -22.23 -11.31
C LYS A 177 23.64 -20.79 -11.25
N ASN A 178 23.01 -19.94 -10.46
CA ASN A 178 23.40 -18.53 -10.31
C ASN A 178 24.81 -18.38 -9.75
N GLU A 179 25.26 -19.26 -8.81
CA GLU A 179 26.65 -19.27 -8.33
C GLU A 179 27.67 -19.72 -9.38
N ARG A 180 27.32 -20.64 -10.29
CA ARG A 180 28.19 -21.09 -11.37
C ARG A 180 28.29 -20.07 -12.50
N ASP A 181 27.16 -19.48 -12.90
CA ASP A 181 27.11 -18.48 -13.95
C ASP A 181 27.74 -17.15 -13.51
N ALA A 182 27.70 -16.81 -12.23
CA ALA A 182 28.35 -15.63 -11.66
C ALA A 182 29.88 -15.78 -11.62
N LYS A 183 30.42 -17.00 -11.56
CA LYS A 183 31.87 -17.26 -11.65
C LYS A 183 32.43 -17.21 -13.06
N GLU A 184 31.60 -17.43 -14.08
CA GLU A 184 32.03 -17.48 -15.49
C GLU A 184 31.88 -16.16 -16.25
N ARG A 185 31.18 -15.18 -15.73
CA ARG A 185 31.00 -13.87 -16.39
C ARG A 185 31.39 -12.73 -15.49
N TYR A 186 32.39 -12.00 -15.89
CA TYR A 186 32.79 -10.72 -15.31
C TYR A 186 31.56 -9.80 -15.11
N GLY A 187 31.23 -9.55 -13.86
CA GLY A 187 30.62 -8.32 -13.37
C GLY A 187 29.35 -7.85 -14.08
N SER A 188 28.26 -8.52 -13.92
CA SER A 188 26.93 -7.98 -13.66
C SER A 188 25.91 -9.11 -13.66
N THR A 189 25.26 -9.31 -12.55
CA THR A 189 24.08 -10.16 -12.35
C THR A 189 22.91 -9.65 -13.20
N VAL A 190 22.70 -10.24 -14.37
CA VAL A 190 21.56 -9.95 -15.25
C VAL A 190 20.82 -11.25 -15.55
N ALA A 191 20.38 -11.97 -14.54
CA ALA A 191 19.56 -13.17 -14.78
C ALA A 191 18.68 -13.52 -13.59
N SER A 192 17.77 -12.62 -13.22
CA SER A 192 16.55 -12.90 -12.46
C SER A 192 15.59 -11.69 -12.45
N GLN A 193 15.71 -10.82 -13.46
CA GLN A 193 15.20 -9.45 -13.40
C GLN A 193 13.69 -9.27 -13.61
N GLU A 194 12.93 -10.28 -14.07
CA GLU A 194 11.50 -10.07 -14.27
C GLU A 194 10.63 -10.47 -13.05
N ALA A 195 11.05 -11.46 -12.27
CA ALA A 195 10.31 -11.87 -11.07
C ALA A 195 10.48 -10.89 -9.90
N ASP A 196 11.55 -10.10 -9.90
CA ASP A 196 11.93 -9.20 -8.80
C ASP A 196 11.50 -7.74 -8.99
N LYS A 197 10.82 -7.41 -10.10
CA LYS A 197 10.39 -6.02 -10.34
C LYS A 197 9.17 -5.65 -9.50
N TRP A 198 9.22 -4.48 -8.89
CA TRP A 198 8.06 -3.82 -8.32
C TRP A 198 7.05 -3.53 -9.44
N LYS A 199 5.76 -3.79 -9.19
CA LYS A 199 4.74 -3.74 -10.25
C LYS A 199 3.62 -2.78 -9.96
N VAL A 200 3.26 -2.61 -8.70
CA VAL A 200 2.09 -1.85 -8.28
C VAL A 200 2.44 -1.00 -7.08
N LEU A 201 1.99 0.24 -7.09
CA LEU A 201 2.03 1.18 -5.99
C LEU A 201 0.60 1.47 -5.52
N PHE A 202 0.28 1.12 -4.29
CA PHE A 202 -0.92 1.60 -3.61
C PHE A 202 -0.58 2.92 -2.95
N SER A 203 -1.09 4.01 -3.51
CA SER A 203 -0.68 5.37 -3.11
C SER A 203 -1.57 6.00 -2.05
N GLY A 204 -2.69 5.35 -1.69
CA GLY A 204 -3.69 5.98 -0.83
C GLY A 204 -4.03 7.37 -1.36
N ASP A 205 -4.06 8.33 -0.46
CA ASP A 205 -4.37 9.73 -0.78
C ASP A 205 -3.11 10.60 -0.94
N THR A 206 -2.00 10.00 -1.38
CA THR A 206 -0.78 10.74 -1.71
C THR A 206 -0.76 11.19 -3.15
N LEU A 207 -0.99 10.28 -4.11
CA LEU A 207 -0.90 10.56 -5.56
C LEU A 207 -2.09 9.94 -6.29
N PHE A 208 -2.78 10.77 -7.06
CA PHE A 208 -3.93 10.39 -7.89
C PHE A 208 -3.63 10.60 -9.38
N ALA A 209 -4.51 10.11 -10.24
CA ALA A 209 -4.47 10.42 -11.66
C ALA A 209 -4.72 11.93 -11.91
N GLY A 210 -3.67 12.65 -12.25
CA GLY A 210 -3.70 14.08 -12.52
C GLY A 210 -3.90 14.98 -11.30
N CYS A 211 -3.76 14.44 -10.06
CA CYS A 211 -3.95 15.20 -8.83
C CYS A 211 -3.01 14.67 -7.73
N ILE A 212 -2.97 15.38 -6.61
CA ILE A 212 -2.28 14.96 -5.36
C ILE A 212 -3.25 15.08 -4.18
N GLY A 213 -2.93 14.44 -3.07
CA GLY A 213 -3.69 14.53 -1.83
C GLY A 213 -3.81 15.96 -1.31
N ARG A 214 -4.93 16.24 -0.66
CA ARG A 214 -5.08 17.49 0.09
C ARG A 214 -4.19 17.47 1.32
N SER A 215 -3.73 18.64 1.73
CA SER A 215 -2.83 18.78 2.89
C SER A 215 -3.28 19.88 3.86
N ASP A 216 -4.54 20.28 3.77
CA ASP A 216 -5.14 21.37 4.55
C ASP A 216 -5.96 20.87 5.76
N LEU A 217 -6.03 19.54 5.97
CA LEU A 217 -6.65 18.93 7.15
C LEU A 217 -5.66 18.86 8.32
N PRO A 218 -6.15 18.68 9.57
CA PRO A 218 -5.29 18.49 10.72
C PRO A 218 -4.27 17.35 10.51
N GLY A 219 -2.99 17.64 10.70
CA GLY A 219 -1.90 16.71 10.40
C GLY A 219 -1.36 16.77 8.97
N GLY A 220 -1.97 17.59 8.09
CA GLY A 220 -1.52 17.82 6.73
C GLY A 220 -0.31 18.76 6.64
N ASP A 221 0.56 18.53 5.65
CA ASP A 221 1.75 19.35 5.33
C ASP A 221 2.05 19.25 3.83
N TYR A 222 1.77 20.33 3.10
CA TYR A 222 2.00 20.37 1.65
C TYR A 222 3.46 20.15 1.27
N THR A 223 4.40 20.72 2.03
CA THR A 223 5.83 20.60 1.75
C THR A 223 6.29 19.15 1.92
N ALA A 224 5.87 18.49 2.99
CA ALA A 224 6.18 17.09 3.23
C ALA A 224 5.56 16.18 2.16
N LEU A 225 4.31 16.44 1.74
CA LEU A 225 3.62 15.70 0.68
C LEU A 225 4.41 15.79 -0.64
N MET A 226 4.75 17.00 -1.06
CA MET A 226 5.51 17.22 -2.29
C MET A 226 6.89 16.58 -2.22
N GLN A 227 7.58 16.71 -1.09
CA GLN A 227 8.88 16.07 -0.89
C GLN A 227 8.77 14.54 -1.03
N GLY A 228 7.77 13.92 -0.39
CA GLY A 228 7.52 12.48 -0.49
C GLY A 228 7.26 12.03 -1.93
N ILE A 229 6.41 12.75 -2.66
CA ILE A 229 6.10 12.47 -4.07
C ILE A 229 7.38 12.56 -4.92
N PHE A 230 8.12 13.68 -4.85
CA PHE A 230 9.31 13.88 -5.70
C PHE A 230 10.44 12.92 -5.37
N THR A 231 10.72 12.69 -4.08
CA THR A 231 11.90 11.91 -3.68
C THR A 231 11.69 10.42 -3.62
N LYS A 232 10.43 9.95 -3.45
CA LYS A 232 10.13 8.53 -3.28
C LYS A 232 9.30 7.95 -4.42
N LEU A 233 8.33 8.69 -4.96
CA LEU A 233 7.42 8.14 -5.96
C LEU A 233 7.88 8.40 -7.38
N LEU A 234 8.21 9.65 -7.72
CA LEU A 234 8.62 9.99 -9.09
C LEU A 234 9.99 9.45 -9.49
N CYS A 235 10.79 8.93 -8.57
CA CYS A 235 12.04 8.24 -8.88
C CYS A 235 11.86 6.74 -9.17
N LEU A 236 10.65 6.21 -8.98
CA LEU A 236 10.32 4.81 -9.27
C LEU A 236 10.31 4.55 -10.80
N ASP A 237 10.29 3.26 -11.18
CA ASP A 237 10.14 2.88 -12.59
C ASP A 237 8.81 3.42 -13.16
N GLY A 238 8.86 4.04 -14.34
CA GLY A 238 7.71 4.68 -14.96
C GLY A 238 6.57 3.71 -15.31
N GLY A 239 6.86 2.43 -15.48
CA GLY A 239 5.88 1.39 -15.79
C GLY A 239 5.14 0.82 -14.58
N ILE A 240 5.37 1.35 -13.35
CA ILE A 240 4.65 0.93 -12.16
C ILE A 240 3.22 1.49 -12.23
N ASP A 241 2.24 0.60 -12.09
CA ASP A 241 0.83 0.96 -11.93
C ASP A 241 0.60 1.63 -10.57
N VAL A 242 -0.11 2.76 -10.55
CA VAL A 242 -0.52 3.49 -9.36
C VAL A 242 -2.01 3.27 -9.11
N LEU A 243 -2.31 2.71 -7.96
CA LEU A 243 -3.66 2.43 -7.46
C LEU A 243 -3.95 3.34 -6.27
N PRO A 244 -4.69 4.44 -6.48
CA PRO A 244 -4.95 5.44 -5.44
C PRO A 244 -6.11 5.06 -4.53
N GLY A 245 -6.28 5.80 -3.43
CA GLY A 245 -7.44 5.70 -2.53
C GLY A 245 -8.74 6.18 -3.18
N HIS A 246 -8.67 7.08 -4.17
CA HIS A 246 -9.82 7.59 -4.91
C HIS A 246 -9.51 7.76 -6.39
N GLY A 247 -10.54 7.61 -7.23
CA GLY A 247 -10.46 7.87 -8.67
C GLY A 247 -9.85 6.75 -9.50
N PRO A 248 -9.41 7.03 -10.72
CA PRO A 248 -8.88 6.02 -11.63
C PRO A 248 -7.42 5.66 -11.31
N ALA A 249 -7.02 4.45 -11.72
CA ALA A 249 -5.63 4.04 -11.74
C ALA A 249 -4.83 4.86 -12.77
N THR A 250 -3.51 4.98 -12.56
CA THR A 250 -2.56 5.66 -13.43
C THR A 250 -1.21 4.94 -13.40
N THR A 251 -0.15 5.57 -13.90
CA THR A 251 1.23 5.07 -13.82
C THR A 251 2.19 6.18 -13.36
N ILE A 252 3.31 5.80 -12.79
CA ILE A 252 4.37 6.76 -12.40
C ILE A 252 4.80 7.61 -13.61
N SER A 253 4.92 7.02 -14.79
CA SER A 253 5.26 7.75 -16.03
C SER A 253 4.22 8.79 -16.39
N GLU A 254 2.94 8.45 -16.28
CA GLU A 254 1.84 9.33 -16.61
C GLU A 254 1.81 10.54 -15.70
N GLU A 255 1.90 10.31 -14.38
CA GLU A 255 1.89 11.38 -13.39
C GLU A 255 3.13 12.29 -13.50
N ARG A 256 4.29 11.70 -13.76
CA ARG A 256 5.53 12.48 -13.99
C ARG A 256 5.39 13.44 -15.18
N MET A 257 4.68 13.03 -16.23
CA MET A 257 4.58 13.80 -17.47
C MET A 257 3.39 14.76 -17.48
N LYS A 258 2.27 14.38 -16.87
CA LYS A 258 0.98 15.07 -17.11
C LYS A 258 0.33 15.64 -15.86
N ASN A 259 0.72 15.22 -14.64
CA ASN A 259 0.08 15.72 -13.44
C ASN A 259 0.39 17.23 -13.27
N PRO A 260 -0.62 18.10 -13.28
CA PRO A 260 -0.40 19.54 -13.25
C PRO A 260 0.25 20.04 -11.95
N PHE A 261 0.09 19.31 -10.83
CA PHE A 261 0.70 19.65 -9.56
C PHE A 261 2.20 19.31 -9.51
N LEU A 262 2.69 18.48 -10.42
CA LEU A 262 4.05 17.97 -10.46
C LEU A 262 4.88 18.58 -11.61
N GLN A 263 4.24 19.43 -12.44
CA GLN A 263 4.96 20.16 -13.47
C GLN A 263 5.71 21.34 -12.83
N PRO A 264 6.90 21.71 -13.36
CA PRO A 264 7.54 22.95 -12.97
C PRO A 264 6.54 24.11 -13.19
N PHE A 265 6.38 24.97 -12.22
CA PHE A 265 5.60 26.18 -12.37
C PHE A 265 6.12 26.92 -13.61
N ASN A 266 5.29 27.05 -14.64
CA ASN A 266 5.51 28.05 -15.63
C ASN A 266 5.32 29.38 -14.90
N GLU A 267 6.41 30.03 -14.50
CA GLU A 267 6.35 31.42 -14.09
C GLU A 267 5.65 32.15 -15.23
N PRO A 268 4.61 32.96 -14.96
CA PRO A 268 4.05 33.80 -16.00
C PRO A 268 5.21 34.63 -16.55
N TYR A 269 5.43 34.53 -17.86
CA TYR A 269 6.38 35.39 -18.52
C TYR A 269 5.98 36.82 -18.16
N GLU A 270 6.81 37.53 -17.39
CA GLU A 270 6.71 38.97 -17.28
C GLU A 270 6.99 39.53 -18.67
N GLU A 271 5.95 40.12 -19.33
CA GLU A 271 6.09 40.91 -20.52
C GLU A 271 6.71 42.30 -20.22
#